data_243ef64d9f5fbd9f38c71aca72bdca14
#
_entry.id   243ef64d9f5fbd9f38c71aca72bdca14
#
_cell.length_a   1.000
_cell.length_b   1.000
_cell.length_c   1.000
_cell.angle_alpha   90.00
_cell.angle_beta   90.00
_cell.angle_gamma   90.00
#
_symmetry.space_group_name_H-M   'P 1'
#
loop_
_entity.id
_entity.type
_entity.pdbx_description
1 polymer ?
#
loop_
_entity_poly.entity_id
_entity_poly.type
_entity_poly.pdbx_seq_one_letter_code
_entity_poly.pdbx_strand_id
1 'polypeptide(L)'
;NLTAFTNDYTDKQETIVTAGDGSIIVDGVPQNCGTTCTFVRNAGEVAIDGLEIEATYKATERLTLRAGLGFLDASYDQFINNGVDVSEFAFVKMAPDSTTSISWDYIAPVENGELIFAGTFSAKDDYYGTYDPEVYIFGPGADIIADGEEKLDLSLTYNTVTASGTNLTFTVFGNDILEDGAYIVRPFDAGAFAFATPQKRQHFGISLTAEF
;
A
#
# COMPACT_ATOMS: atom_id res chain seq x y z
N ASN A 1 20.54 -7.86 1.44
CA ASN A 1 19.94 -8.21 2.75
C ASN A 1 18.86 -9.26 2.55
N LEU A 2 18.71 -10.12 3.54
CA LEU A 2 17.63 -11.09 3.63
C LEU A 2 17.16 -11.08 5.09
N THR A 3 15.89 -10.83 5.31
CA THR A 3 15.29 -10.79 6.65
C THR A 3 14.07 -11.69 6.67
N ALA A 4 14.00 -12.61 7.60
CA ALA A 4 12.80 -13.34 7.94
C ALA A 4 12.36 -12.93 9.34
N PHE A 5 11.08 -12.74 9.54
CA PHE A 5 10.53 -12.31 10.82
C PHE A 5 9.21 -13.02 11.11
N THR A 6 8.90 -13.11 12.39
CA THR A 6 7.60 -13.50 12.91
C THR A 6 7.22 -12.53 14.03
N ASN A 7 5.98 -12.10 14.05
CA ASN A 7 5.44 -11.17 15.05
C ASN A 7 4.08 -11.65 15.50
N ASP A 8 3.91 -11.78 16.81
CA ASP A 8 2.64 -12.08 17.44
C ASP A 8 2.13 -10.81 18.15
N TYR A 9 0.95 -10.35 17.76
CA TYR A 9 0.29 -9.22 18.39
C TYR A 9 -0.88 -9.70 19.22
N THR A 10 -0.83 -9.42 20.51
CA THR A 10 -1.96 -9.59 21.43
C THR A 10 -2.70 -8.26 21.61
N ASP A 11 -3.98 -8.34 21.97
CA ASP A 11 -4.82 -7.16 22.22
C ASP A 11 -4.89 -6.19 21.03
N LYS A 12 -4.83 -6.69 19.80
CA LYS A 12 -5.00 -5.85 18.61
C LYS A 12 -6.35 -5.13 18.68
N GLN A 13 -6.28 -3.80 18.53
CA GLN A 13 -7.48 -2.97 18.54
C GLN A 13 -8.16 -2.97 17.17
N GLU A 14 -9.45 -3.30 17.16
CA GLU A 14 -10.30 -3.24 15.99
C GLU A 14 -11.53 -2.37 16.22
N THR A 15 -11.97 -1.75 15.14
CA THR A 15 -13.23 -1.02 15.12
C THR A 15 -14.36 -2.00 14.85
N ILE A 16 -15.22 -2.18 15.83
CA ILE A 16 -16.38 -3.05 15.73
C ILE A 16 -17.63 -2.20 15.43
N VAL A 17 -18.41 -2.65 14.46
CA VAL A 17 -19.72 -2.06 14.14
C VAL A 17 -20.80 -3.08 14.47
N THR A 18 -21.86 -2.62 15.12
CA THR A 18 -22.97 -3.47 15.54
C THR A 18 -24.30 -2.74 15.45
N ALA A 19 -25.40 -3.47 15.52
CA ALA A 19 -26.72 -2.87 15.59
C ALA A 19 -26.84 -1.96 16.81
N GLY A 20 -27.44 -0.79 16.62
CA GLY A 20 -27.64 0.22 17.66
C GLY A 20 -29.04 0.27 18.24
N ASP A 21 -29.84 -0.77 18.03
CA ASP A 21 -31.25 -0.87 18.48
C ASP A 21 -31.42 -1.48 19.88
N GLY A 22 -30.30 -1.76 20.58
CA GLY A 22 -30.26 -2.39 21.89
C GLY A 22 -30.28 -3.91 21.87
N SER A 23 -30.33 -4.54 20.69
CA SER A 23 -30.32 -5.99 20.56
C SER A 23 -28.94 -6.61 20.87
N ILE A 24 -27.87 -5.83 20.67
CA ILE A 24 -26.51 -6.24 20.94
C ILE A 24 -26.05 -5.73 22.29
N ILE A 25 -25.50 -6.61 23.10
CA ILE A 25 -24.96 -6.31 24.43
C ILE A 25 -23.41 -6.39 24.35
N VAL A 26 -22.77 -5.28 24.66
CA VAL A 26 -21.31 -5.18 24.73
C VAL A 26 -20.93 -4.86 26.17
N ASP A 27 -20.10 -5.72 26.78
CA ASP A 27 -19.66 -5.59 28.17
C ASP A 27 -20.82 -5.42 29.17
N GLY A 28 -21.94 -6.12 28.91
CA GLY A 28 -23.15 -6.05 29.74
C GLY A 28 -24.03 -4.82 29.47
N VAL A 29 -23.71 -3.99 28.51
CA VAL A 29 -24.47 -2.77 28.16
C VAL A 29 -25.14 -2.94 26.79
N PRO A 30 -26.49 -2.82 26.72
CA PRO A 30 -27.20 -2.78 25.44
C PRO A 30 -26.77 -1.57 24.60
N GLN A 31 -26.47 -1.79 23.34
CA GLN A 31 -26.00 -0.73 22.42
C GLN A 31 -27.18 0.02 21.80
N ASN A 32 -27.52 1.17 22.38
CA ASN A 32 -28.65 2.04 21.98
C ASN A 32 -28.09 3.37 21.40
N CYS A 33 -27.58 3.35 20.19
CA CYS A 33 -27.02 4.52 19.52
C CYS A 33 -27.69 4.82 18.16
N GLY A 34 -28.90 4.40 17.99
CA GLY A 34 -29.68 4.57 16.76
C GLY A 34 -29.61 3.33 15.86
N THR A 35 -29.18 3.50 14.62
CA THR A 35 -29.15 2.38 13.66
C THR A 35 -27.95 1.47 13.89
N THR A 36 -26.77 2.06 14.10
CA THR A 36 -25.50 1.35 14.32
C THR A 36 -24.68 2.00 15.42
N CYS A 37 -23.93 1.19 16.15
CA CYS A 37 -22.89 1.62 17.08
C CYS A 37 -21.53 1.28 16.55
N THR A 38 -20.56 2.16 16.78
CA THR A 38 -19.16 1.94 16.44
C THR A 38 -18.30 2.13 17.68
N PHE A 39 -17.44 1.19 17.99
CA PHE A 39 -16.51 1.28 19.11
C PHE A 39 -15.20 0.52 18.80
N VAL A 40 -14.12 0.94 19.45
CA VAL A 40 -12.82 0.28 19.36
C VAL A 40 -12.66 -0.69 20.53
N ARG A 41 -12.23 -1.90 20.26
CA ARG A 41 -11.97 -2.95 21.26
C ARG A 41 -10.66 -3.67 21.01
N ASN A 42 -10.07 -4.20 22.07
CA ASN A 42 -9.06 -5.22 21.97
C ASN A 42 -9.78 -6.53 21.56
N ALA A 43 -9.76 -6.82 20.27
CA ALA A 43 -10.62 -7.89 19.72
C ALA A 43 -9.80 -9.04 19.13
N GLY A 44 -8.52 -8.84 18.84
CA GLY A 44 -7.75 -9.80 18.07
C GLY A 44 -6.38 -10.15 18.62
N GLU A 45 -5.96 -11.38 18.31
CA GLU A 45 -4.59 -11.84 18.31
C GLU A 45 -4.21 -12.09 16.85
N VAL A 46 -3.05 -11.57 16.42
CA VAL A 46 -2.62 -11.62 15.02
C VAL A 46 -1.20 -12.16 14.95
N ALA A 47 -1.01 -13.17 14.12
CA ALA A 47 0.30 -13.64 13.71
C ALA A 47 0.66 -13.03 12.35
N ILE A 48 1.89 -12.58 12.24
CA ILE A 48 2.45 -12.03 10.99
C ILE A 48 3.81 -12.65 10.75
N ASP A 49 3.93 -13.45 9.71
CA ASP A 49 5.17 -14.00 9.22
C ASP A 49 5.60 -13.30 7.94
N GLY A 50 6.89 -13.05 7.77
CA GLY A 50 7.33 -12.38 6.57
C GLY A 50 8.77 -12.66 6.18
N LEU A 51 9.04 -12.39 4.90
CA LEU A 51 10.35 -12.47 4.28
C LEU A 51 10.60 -11.21 3.46
N GLU A 52 11.73 -10.56 3.72
CA GLU A 52 12.16 -9.39 2.96
C GLU A 52 13.51 -9.65 2.31
N ILE A 53 13.62 -9.31 1.03
CA ILE A 53 14.84 -9.43 0.25
C ILE A 53 15.17 -8.07 -0.35
N GLU A 54 16.35 -7.57 -0.07
CA GLU A 54 16.87 -6.33 -0.67
C GLU A 54 18.20 -6.60 -1.35
N ALA A 55 18.34 -6.11 -2.57
CA ALA A 55 19.56 -6.22 -3.34
C ALA A 55 19.90 -4.90 -4.03
N THR A 56 21.19 -4.57 -4.02
CA THR A 56 21.77 -3.53 -4.87
C THR A 56 22.90 -4.14 -5.67
N TYR A 57 22.82 -4.01 -6.98
CA TYR A 57 23.79 -4.56 -7.90
C TYR A 57 24.31 -3.50 -8.87
N LYS A 58 25.58 -3.21 -8.78
CA LYS A 58 26.28 -2.37 -9.76
C LYS A 58 26.67 -3.22 -10.97
N ALA A 59 25.76 -3.31 -11.93
CA ALA A 59 25.93 -4.18 -13.10
C ALA A 59 27.09 -3.72 -14.01
N THR A 60 27.32 -2.40 -14.09
CA THR A 60 28.47 -1.78 -14.75
C THR A 60 28.88 -0.54 -13.95
N GLU A 61 29.93 0.16 -14.39
CA GLU A 61 30.29 1.47 -13.80
C GLU A 61 29.17 2.52 -13.92
N ARG A 62 28.25 2.28 -14.87
CA ARG A 62 27.19 3.24 -15.26
C ARG A 62 25.78 2.76 -14.93
N LEU A 63 25.59 1.49 -14.63
CA LEU A 63 24.28 0.89 -14.37
C LEU A 63 24.22 0.33 -12.96
N THR A 64 23.34 0.88 -12.16
CA THR A 64 22.98 0.37 -10.85
C THR A 64 21.55 -0.15 -10.88
N LEU A 65 21.35 -1.35 -10.37
CA LEU A 65 20.05 -2.00 -10.17
C LEU A 65 19.78 -2.14 -8.67
N ARG A 66 18.53 -1.93 -8.28
CA ARG A 66 18.07 -2.19 -6.91
C ARG A 66 16.78 -2.99 -6.98
N ALA A 67 16.65 -3.94 -6.09
CA ALA A 67 15.45 -4.74 -5.95
C ALA A 67 15.07 -4.88 -4.49
N GLY A 68 13.78 -4.76 -4.19
CA GLY A 68 13.15 -5.07 -2.92
C GLY A 68 11.97 -6.00 -3.18
N LEU A 69 11.91 -7.10 -2.44
CA LEU A 69 10.81 -8.06 -2.47
C LEU A 69 10.36 -8.29 -1.03
N GLY A 70 9.06 -8.19 -0.78
CA GLY A 70 8.44 -8.51 0.50
C GLY A 70 7.38 -9.58 0.29
N PHE A 71 7.34 -10.54 1.19
CA PHE A 71 6.30 -11.55 1.28
C PHE A 71 5.76 -11.52 2.71
N LEU A 72 4.45 -11.52 2.84
CA LEU A 72 3.76 -11.41 4.10
C LEU A 72 2.65 -12.46 4.18
N ASP A 73 2.60 -13.17 5.30
CA ASP A 73 1.47 -13.99 5.71
C ASP A 73 0.94 -13.43 7.03
N ALA A 74 -0.28 -12.92 7.00
CA ALA A 74 -0.91 -12.26 8.14
C ALA A 74 -2.29 -12.84 8.40
N SER A 75 -2.49 -13.40 9.60
CA SER A 75 -3.74 -14.05 9.97
C SER A 75 -4.15 -13.71 11.40
N TYR A 76 -5.44 -13.81 11.69
CA TYR A 76 -5.93 -13.75 13.05
C TYR A 76 -5.83 -15.14 13.69
N ASP A 77 -5.12 -15.25 14.81
CA ASP A 77 -5.18 -16.43 15.69
C ASP A 77 -6.47 -16.44 16.49
N GLN A 78 -6.94 -15.26 16.89
CA GLN A 78 -8.23 -15.06 17.53
C GLN A 78 -8.81 -13.71 17.11
N PHE A 79 -10.12 -13.65 16.86
CA PHE A 79 -10.84 -12.40 16.68
C PHE A 79 -12.26 -12.49 17.26
N ILE A 80 -12.47 -11.84 18.39
CA ILE A 80 -13.77 -11.86 19.07
C ILE A 80 -14.65 -10.69 18.59
N ASN A 81 -15.64 -11.01 17.79
CA ASN A 81 -16.69 -10.08 17.37
C ASN A 81 -18.02 -10.47 18.02
N ASN A 82 -18.59 -9.56 18.85
CA ASN A 82 -19.84 -9.78 19.57
C ASN A 82 -19.88 -11.10 20.40
N GLY A 83 -18.73 -11.49 20.96
CA GLY A 83 -18.59 -12.71 21.77
C GLY A 83 -18.43 -14.01 20.97
N VAL A 84 -18.31 -13.92 19.66
CA VAL A 84 -18.04 -15.04 18.76
C VAL A 84 -16.62 -14.87 18.19
N ASP A 85 -15.85 -15.95 18.19
CA ASP A 85 -14.57 -15.98 17.49
C ASP A 85 -14.83 -16.14 15.99
N VAL A 86 -14.37 -15.15 15.22
CA VAL A 86 -14.53 -15.08 13.77
C VAL A 86 -13.18 -15.10 13.05
N SER A 87 -12.09 -15.48 13.73
CA SER A 87 -10.74 -15.52 13.18
C SER A 87 -10.64 -16.36 11.90
N GLU A 88 -11.41 -17.43 11.78
CA GLU A 88 -11.44 -18.29 10.59
C GLU A 88 -11.89 -17.55 9.32
N PHE A 89 -12.66 -16.47 9.48
CA PHE A 89 -13.24 -15.71 8.36
C PHE A 89 -12.70 -14.27 8.27
N ALA A 90 -11.91 -13.85 9.25
CA ALA A 90 -11.41 -12.49 9.33
C ALA A 90 -10.08 -12.32 8.57
N PHE A 91 -9.92 -11.18 7.93
CA PHE A 91 -8.69 -10.82 7.21
C PHE A 91 -7.96 -9.67 7.88
N VAL A 92 -6.65 -9.73 7.91
CA VAL A 92 -5.83 -8.62 8.37
C VAL A 92 -5.85 -7.51 7.31
N LYS A 93 -6.34 -6.34 7.70
CA LYS A 93 -6.52 -5.21 6.79
C LYS A 93 -5.18 -4.66 6.28
N MET A 94 -5.14 -4.25 5.03
CA MET A 94 -4.00 -3.58 4.39
C MET A 94 -2.69 -4.39 4.44
N ALA A 95 -2.81 -5.69 4.37
CA ALA A 95 -1.70 -6.64 4.38
C ALA A 95 -1.66 -7.38 3.03
N PRO A 96 -1.06 -6.81 1.98
CA PRO A 96 -0.87 -7.53 0.72
C PRO A 96 0.14 -8.67 0.91
N ASP A 97 -0.11 -9.82 0.30
CA ASP A 97 0.73 -11.02 0.43
C ASP A 97 2.11 -10.81 -0.18
N SER A 98 2.22 -9.96 -1.21
CA SER A 98 3.52 -9.60 -1.75
C SER A 98 3.64 -8.13 -2.15
N THR A 99 4.87 -7.65 -2.11
CA THR A 99 5.29 -6.36 -2.64
C THR A 99 6.60 -6.50 -3.40
N THR A 100 6.72 -5.78 -4.51
CA THR A 100 7.91 -5.78 -5.35
C THR A 100 8.30 -4.35 -5.69
N SER A 101 9.60 -4.05 -5.64
CA SER A 101 10.16 -2.81 -6.13
C SER A 101 11.46 -3.10 -6.88
N ILE A 102 11.56 -2.66 -8.13
CA ILE A 102 12.78 -2.76 -8.94
C ILE A 102 13.09 -1.38 -9.48
N SER A 103 14.28 -0.87 -9.18
CA SER A 103 14.71 0.41 -9.72
C SER A 103 16.08 0.32 -10.38
N TRP A 104 16.30 1.21 -11.32
CA TRP A 104 17.58 1.33 -12.02
C TRP A 104 17.94 2.77 -12.27
N ASP A 105 19.21 3.02 -12.36
CA ASP A 105 19.79 4.23 -12.89
C ASP A 105 20.95 3.89 -13.83
N TYR A 106 20.92 4.50 -15.01
CA TYR A 106 21.98 4.40 -16.00
C TYR A 106 22.52 5.78 -16.34
N ILE A 107 23.81 5.99 -16.10
CA ILE A 107 24.50 7.26 -16.31
C ILE A 107 25.31 7.18 -17.60
N ALA A 108 24.98 7.99 -18.60
CA ALA A 108 25.67 8.10 -19.87
C ALA A 108 26.39 9.45 -19.96
N PRO A 109 27.74 9.48 -19.86
CA PRO A 109 28.49 10.70 -20.14
C PRO A 109 28.26 11.14 -21.59
N VAL A 110 28.06 12.43 -21.80
CA VAL A 110 27.95 13.10 -23.12
C VAL A 110 28.93 14.27 -23.18
N GLU A 111 29.13 14.85 -24.37
CA GLU A 111 30.21 15.83 -24.61
C GLU A 111 30.21 17.01 -23.61
N ASN A 112 29.02 17.50 -23.21
CA ASN A 112 28.88 18.65 -22.31
C ASN A 112 28.07 18.36 -21.06
N GLY A 113 28.17 17.11 -20.49
CA GLY A 113 27.44 16.75 -19.28
C GLY A 113 27.19 15.27 -19.19
N GLU A 114 26.05 14.92 -18.61
CA GLU A 114 25.63 13.52 -18.45
C GLU A 114 24.13 13.38 -18.67
N LEU A 115 23.73 12.23 -19.19
CA LEU A 115 22.34 11.79 -19.26
C LEU A 115 22.15 10.70 -18.21
N ILE A 116 21.09 10.81 -17.40
CA ILE A 116 20.68 9.83 -16.44
C ILE A 116 19.31 9.29 -16.87
N PHE A 117 19.27 8.02 -17.22
CA PHE A 117 18.01 7.28 -17.42
C PHE A 117 17.70 6.49 -16.18
N ALA A 118 16.61 6.83 -15.48
CA ALA A 118 16.20 6.15 -14.28
C ALA A 118 14.75 5.67 -14.40
N GLY A 119 14.45 4.60 -13.68
CA GLY A 119 13.10 4.08 -13.59
C GLY A 119 12.89 3.26 -12.33
N THR A 120 11.62 3.15 -11.96
CA THR A 120 11.16 2.31 -10.85
C THR A 120 9.90 1.58 -11.28
N PHE A 121 9.95 0.27 -11.23
CA PHE A 121 8.77 -0.58 -11.28
C PHE A 121 8.42 -1.00 -9.86
N SER A 122 7.17 -0.89 -9.47
CA SER A 122 6.65 -1.40 -8.20
C SER A 122 5.35 -2.14 -8.43
N ALA A 123 5.16 -3.22 -7.69
CA ALA A 123 3.92 -3.99 -7.68
C ALA A 123 3.57 -4.38 -6.26
N LYS A 124 2.31 -4.53 -5.99
CA LYS A 124 1.77 -5.15 -4.77
C LYS A 124 0.53 -5.94 -5.13
N ASP A 125 0.29 -7.00 -4.37
CA ASP A 125 -0.93 -7.79 -4.49
C ASP A 125 -2.16 -7.00 -4.00
N ASP A 126 -3.33 -7.50 -4.33
CA ASP A 126 -4.57 -7.08 -3.72
C ASP A 126 -4.56 -7.31 -2.21
N TYR A 127 -5.40 -6.56 -1.51
CA TYR A 127 -5.51 -6.68 -0.06
C TYR A 127 -6.91 -6.31 0.42
N TYR A 128 -7.29 -6.82 1.58
CA TYR A 128 -8.58 -6.49 2.18
C TYR A 128 -8.58 -5.10 2.82
N GLY A 129 -9.59 -4.32 2.51
CA GLY A 129 -9.83 -3.01 3.12
C GLY A 129 -10.56 -3.10 4.47
N THR A 130 -11.20 -4.25 4.77
CA THR A 130 -11.88 -4.54 6.04
C THR A 130 -11.48 -5.92 6.54
N TYR A 131 -11.72 -6.18 7.83
CA TYR A 131 -11.43 -7.46 8.46
C TYR A 131 -12.46 -8.56 8.13
N ASP A 132 -13.67 -8.20 7.71
CA ASP A 132 -14.78 -9.13 7.50
C ASP A 132 -15.38 -8.94 6.10
N PRO A 133 -15.10 -9.86 5.16
CA PRO A 133 -15.66 -9.82 3.81
C PRO A 133 -17.15 -10.14 3.78
N GLU A 134 -17.68 -10.74 4.84
CA GLU A 134 -19.10 -11.08 4.96
C GLU A 134 -19.91 -10.01 5.70
N VAL A 135 -19.32 -8.89 6.07
CA VAL A 135 -20.10 -7.76 6.61
C VAL A 135 -21.04 -7.24 5.53
N TYR A 136 -22.18 -7.87 5.46
CA TYR A 136 -23.29 -7.63 4.52
C TYR A 136 -23.94 -6.25 4.63
N ILE A 137 -23.34 -5.33 5.33
CA ILE A 137 -23.86 -3.96 5.49
C ILE A 137 -23.86 -3.25 4.14
N PHE A 138 -22.97 -3.64 3.24
CA PHE A 138 -22.90 -3.10 1.88
C PHE A 138 -23.75 -3.90 0.87
N GLY A 139 -24.36 -5.00 1.31
CA GLY A 139 -25.08 -5.93 0.44
C GLY A 139 -24.17 -6.90 -0.31
N PRO A 140 -24.76 -7.95 -0.91
CA PRO A 140 -24.00 -8.92 -1.68
C PRO A 140 -23.38 -8.24 -2.90
N GLY A 141 -22.05 -8.36 -3.05
CA GLY A 141 -21.30 -7.80 -4.16
C GLY A 141 -20.62 -6.46 -3.88
N ALA A 142 -20.59 -5.98 -2.63
CA ALA A 142 -19.70 -4.87 -2.28
C ALA A 142 -18.25 -5.34 -2.40
N ASP A 143 -17.49 -4.64 -3.23
CA ASP A 143 -16.07 -4.89 -3.38
C ASP A 143 -15.33 -4.31 -2.18
N ILE A 144 -14.74 -5.17 -1.37
CA ILE A 144 -13.97 -4.80 -0.17
C ILE A 144 -12.48 -5.08 -0.34
N ILE A 145 -12.11 -5.60 -1.49
CA ILE A 145 -10.74 -5.86 -1.89
C ILE A 145 -10.24 -4.62 -2.60
N ALA A 146 -9.11 -4.12 -2.16
CA ALA A 146 -8.36 -3.14 -2.92
C ALA A 146 -7.54 -3.88 -3.94
N ASP A 147 -7.74 -3.56 -5.22
CA ASP A 147 -6.99 -4.15 -6.31
C ASP A 147 -5.48 -4.02 -6.09
N GLY A 148 -4.76 -5.04 -6.45
CA GLY A 148 -3.31 -4.99 -6.59
C GLY A 148 -2.94 -3.90 -7.61
N GLU A 149 -1.73 -3.38 -7.52
CA GLU A 149 -1.31 -2.33 -8.43
C GLU A 149 0.10 -2.58 -8.97
N GLU A 150 0.28 -2.21 -10.22
CA GLU A 150 1.57 -2.16 -10.89
C GLU A 150 1.86 -0.73 -11.34
N LYS A 151 3.02 -0.19 -10.99
CA LYS A 151 3.45 1.16 -11.35
C LYS A 151 4.78 1.13 -12.05
N LEU A 152 4.92 1.96 -13.05
CA LEU A 152 6.20 2.23 -13.70
C LEU A 152 6.42 3.73 -13.79
N ASP A 153 7.47 4.20 -13.14
CA ASP A 153 7.96 5.56 -13.22
C ASP A 153 9.25 5.59 -14.04
N LEU A 154 9.33 6.49 -15.00
CA LEU A 154 10.52 6.69 -15.84
C LEU A 154 10.94 8.16 -15.85
N SER A 155 12.24 8.38 -15.90
CA SER A 155 12.79 9.72 -16.09
C SER A 155 14.04 9.70 -16.95
N LEU A 156 14.23 10.80 -17.70
CA LEU A 156 15.45 11.12 -18.41
C LEU A 156 15.92 12.51 -17.96
N THR A 157 17.08 12.56 -17.33
CA THR A 157 17.68 13.79 -16.83
C THR A 157 18.95 14.13 -17.60
N TYR A 158 19.09 15.36 -18.01
CA TYR A 158 20.33 15.90 -18.57
C TYR A 158 20.92 16.94 -17.61
N ASN A 159 22.13 16.66 -17.12
CA ASN A 159 22.92 17.56 -16.30
C ASN A 159 24.04 18.17 -17.13
N THR A 160 24.19 19.49 -17.06
CA THR A 160 25.25 20.20 -17.73
C THR A 160 25.67 21.44 -16.95
N VAL A 161 26.87 21.98 -17.29
CA VAL A 161 27.37 23.22 -16.72
C VAL A 161 27.56 24.20 -17.86
N THR A 162 26.95 25.37 -17.74
CA THR A 162 27.11 26.46 -18.75
C THR A 162 28.52 27.03 -18.72
N ALA A 163 28.88 27.78 -19.77
CA ALA A 163 30.16 28.50 -19.84
C ALA A 163 30.32 29.55 -18.71
N SER A 164 29.21 30.03 -18.14
CA SER A 164 29.20 30.93 -16.97
C SER A 164 29.33 30.24 -15.62
N GLY A 165 29.39 28.89 -15.58
CA GLY A 165 29.48 28.11 -14.36
C GLY A 165 28.13 27.75 -13.71
N THR A 166 27.00 28.05 -14.33
CA THR A 166 25.67 27.69 -13.84
C THR A 166 25.42 26.21 -14.11
N ASN A 167 25.04 25.47 -13.07
CA ASN A 167 24.58 24.09 -13.21
C ASN A 167 23.14 24.06 -13.71
N LEU A 168 22.89 23.33 -14.78
CA LEU A 168 21.57 23.13 -15.35
C LEU A 168 21.18 21.66 -15.28
N THR A 169 19.99 21.40 -14.76
CA THR A 169 19.36 20.09 -14.76
C THR A 169 18.03 20.15 -15.51
N PHE A 170 17.92 19.40 -16.59
CA PHE A 170 16.69 19.25 -17.36
C PHE A 170 16.18 17.84 -17.24
N THR A 171 14.92 17.65 -16.79
CA THR A 171 14.31 16.33 -16.61
C THR A 171 12.98 16.24 -17.35
N VAL A 172 12.79 15.14 -18.08
CA VAL A 172 11.50 14.69 -18.59
C VAL A 172 11.12 13.44 -17.82
N PHE A 173 9.87 13.34 -17.36
CA PHE A 173 9.42 12.20 -16.59
C PHE A 173 7.99 11.79 -16.91
N GLY A 174 7.70 10.52 -16.69
CA GLY A 174 6.36 9.95 -16.65
C GLY A 174 6.24 9.09 -15.40
N ASN A 175 5.20 9.34 -14.63
CA ASN A 175 4.90 8.54 -13.44
C ASN A 175 3.62 7.77 -13.67
N ASP A 176 3.60 6.56 -13.12
CA ASP A 176 2.47 5.63 -13.18
C ASP A 176 2.00 5.39 -14.62
N ILE A 177 2.97 5.14 -15.52
CA ILE A 177 2.70 5.02 -16.95
C ILE A 177 1.97 3.72 -17.35
N LEU A 178 1.84 2.76 -16.41
CA LEU A 178 1.09 1.51 -16.57
C LEU A 178 -0.33 1.60 -15.99
N GLU A 179 -0.76 2.79 -15.54
CA GLU A 179 -2.06 2.97 -14.90
C GLU A 179 -3.18 2.24 -15.67
N ASP A 180 -3.92 1.39 -14.95
CA ASP A 180 -5.04 0.62 -15.45
C ASP A 180 -6.41 1.08 -14.90
N GLY A 181 -6.43 2.14 -14.10
CA GLY A 181 -7.63 2.70 -13.49
C GLY A 181 -8.02 2.06 -12.16
N ALA A 182 -7.07 1.44 -11.46
CA ALA A 182 -7.27 0.83 -10.15
C ALA A 182 -7.85 1.80 -9.10
N TYR A 183 -8.57 1.25 -8.14
CA TYR A 183 -9.17 2.00 -7.04
C TYR A 183 -8.75 1.40 -5.71
N ILE A 184 -8.47 2.27 -4.75
CA ILE A 184 -8.29 1.84 -3.35
C ILE A 184 -9.65 1.80 -2.70
N VAL A 185 -10.17 0.61 -2.44
CA VAL A 185 -11.40 0.43 -1.68
C VAL A 185 -11.08 0.62 -0.20
N ARG A 186 -11.80 1.53 0.43
CA ARG A 186 -11.73 1.75 1.88
C ARG A 186 -13.14 1.64 2.46
N PRO A 187 -13.58 0.45 2.84
CA PRO A 187 -14.85 0.29 3.54
C PRO A 187 -14.81 1.12 4.83
N PHE A 188 -15.85 1.87 5.05
CA PHE A 188 -15.97 2.65 6.29
C PHE A 188 -16.53 1.74 7.38
N ASP A 189 -15.83 1.66 8.50
CA ASP A 189 -16.18 0.79 9.63
C ASP A 189 -17.52 1.15 10.33
N ALA A 190 -18.22 2.18 9.91
CA ALA A 190 -19.56 2.49 10.38
C ALA A 190 -20.67 1.65 9.72
N GLY A 191 -20.31 0.68 8.93
CA GLY A 191 -21.23 -0.32 8.40
C GLY A 191 -22.25 0.17 7.37
N ALA A 192 -22.24 1.43 6.99
CA ALA A 192 -23.22 2.00 6.09
C ALA A 192 -22.65 2.45 4.74
N PHE A 193 -21.34 2.58 4.62
CA PHE A 193 -20.70 3.14 3.42
C PHE A 193 -19.36 2.48 3.09
N ALA A 194 -19.16 2.13 1.83
CA ALA A 194 -17.86 1.86 1.27
C ALA A 194 -17.36 3.10 0.51
N PHE A 195 -16.09 3.44 0.69
CA PHE A 195 -15.45 4.50 -0.08
C PHE A 195 -14.42 3.87 -1.01
N ALA A 196 -14.48 4.21 -2.28
CA ALA A 196 -13.42 3.95 -3.22
C ALA A 196 -12.67 5.26 -3.48
N THR A 197 -11.37 5.26 -3.29
CA THR A 197 -10.52 6.39 -3.65
C THR A 197 -9.83 6.04 -4.96
N PRO A 198 -10.04 6.82 -6.02
CA PRO A 198 -9.34 6.58 -7.28
C PRO A 198 -7.83 6.74 -7.06
N GLN A 199 -7.07 5.86 -7.66
CA GLN A 199 -5.62 5.97 -7.67
C GLN A 199 -5.19 7.20 -8.46
N LYS A 200 -4.02 7.73 -8.13
CA LYS A 200 -3.44 8.85 -8.86
C LYS A 200 -3.15 8.41 -10.29
N ARG A 201 -3.70 9.13 -11.26
CA ARG A 201 -3.54 8.84 -12.69
C ARG A 201 -2.12 9.08 -13.17
N GLN A 202 -1.77 8.40 -14.26
CA GLN A 202 -0.53 8.66 -14.98
C GLN A 202 -0.36 10.15 -15.25
N HIS A 203 0.85 10.63 -15.09
CA HIS A 203 1.18 12.02 -15.43
C HIS A 203 2.59 12.14 -15.96
N PHE A 204 2.74 13.08 -16.89
CA PHE A 204 4.01 13.41 -17.52
C PHE A 204 4.38 14.83 -17.21
N GLY A 205 5.67 15.10 -17.15
CA GLY A 205 6.14 16.44 -16.86
C GLY A 205 7.55 16.68 -17.34
N ILE A 206 7.90 17.97 -17.29
CA ILE A 206 9.25 18.45 -17.52
C ILE A 206 9.64 19.37 -16.36
N SER A 207 10.91 19.37 -16.00
CA SER A 207 11.46 20.31 -15.04
C SER A 207 12.79 20.89 -15.56
N LEU A 208 13.07 22.13 -15.19
CA LEU A 208 14.35 22.78 -15.40
C LEU A 208 14.78 23.43 -14.09
N THR A 209 15.96 23.05 -13.63
CA THR A 209 16.59 23.63 -12.43
C THR A 209 17.88 24.34 -12.86
N ALA A 210 18.12 25.54 -12.35
CA ALA A 210 19.35 26.30 -12.54
C ALA A 210 19.91 26.67 -11.16
N GLU A 211 21.19 26.34 -10.93
CA GLU A 211 21.91 26.66 -9.71
C GLU A 211 23.07 27.57 -10.03
N PHE A 212 23.08 28.76 -9.45
CA PHE A 212 24.05 29.85 -9.71
C PHE A 212 25.12 29.91 -8.65
#